data_f19478f7eb05eafec3340baaa3569e99
#
_entry.id   f19478f7eb05eafec3340baaa3569e99
#
_cell.length_a   1.000
_cell.length_b   1.000
_cell.length_c   1.000
_cell.angle_alpha   90.00
_cell.angle_beta   90.00
_cell.angle_gamma   90.00
#
_symmetry.space_group_name_H-M   'P 1'
#
loop_
_entity.id
_entity.type
_entity.pdbx_description
1 polymer ?
#
loop_
_entity_poly.entity_id
_entity_poly.type
_entity_poly.pdbx_seq_one_letter_code
_entity_poly.pdbx_strand_id
1 'polypeptide(L)'
;VLGSNLKYSSGYWPEGVRNLDESEDAMLKLSCQRAEIENGQSILELGCGWGSLTCFMAKKFPKNNIVAVSNSKDQKLFIEARCKKEGIKNISVITADMNEFSIDTKFDRIVSIEMFEHMRNYQALLKKVASFLNNNGKLFIHIFSHEYLVYPFENKNDGDWMAREFFSGGMMPSHKLLLYFQDNFTIESSWRLSGSHYEKTTLHWLKKK
;
A
#
# COMPACT_ATOMS: atom_id res chain seq x y z
N VAL A 1 9.34 13.90 -10.18
CA VAL A 1 9.80 12.51 -10.29
C VAL A 1 8.62 11.55 -10.43
N LEU A 2 7.57 11.64 -9.59
CA LEU A 2 6.39 10.77 -9.64
C LEU A 2 5.43 11.14 -10.80
N GLY A 3 4.50 10.26 -11.14
CA GLY A 3 3.41 10.53 -12.07
C GLY A 3 2.30 11.38 -11.47
N SER A 4 1.22 11.55 -12.22
CA SER A 4 0.08 12.39 -11.82
C SER A 4 -0.67 11.87 -10.59
N ASN A 5 -0.63 10.57 -10.35
CA ASN A 5 -1.24 9.95 -9.17
C ASN A 5 -0.34 10.02 -7.93
N LEU A 6 0.93 10.45 -8.05
CA LEU A 6 1.92 10.50 -6.98
C LEU A 6 2.15 9.14 -6.32
N LYS A 7 2.12 8.07 -7.11
CA LYS A 7 2.32 6.71 -6.64
C LYS A 7 3.80 6.44 -6.43
N TYR A 8 4.23 6.37 -5.18
CA TYR A 8 5.61 6.09 -4.77
C TYR A 8 5.82 4.59 -4.50
N SER A 9 5.38 3.77 -5.46
CA SER A 9 5.52 2.31 -5.47
C SER A 9 5.37 1.83 -6.92
N SER A 10 5.54 0.52 -7.18
CA SER A 10 5.53 -0.01 -8.54
C SER A 10 4.27 0.34 -9.33
N GLY A 11 4.43 0.78 -10.56
CA GLY A 11 3.37 0.80 -11.58
C GLY A 11 3.12 -0.60 -12.14
N TYR A 12 2.04 -0.77 -12.90
CA TYR A 12 1.76 -1.98 -13.67
C TYR A 12 1.83 -1.67 -15.17
N TRP A 13 2.66 -2.40 -15.88
CA TRP A 13 2.98 -2.19 -17.28
C TRP A 13 2.51 -3.35 -18.15
N PRO A 14 1.19 -3.57 -18.30
CA PRO A 14 0.68 -4.54 -19.26
C PRO A 14 0.90 -4.04 -20.69
N GLU A 15 0.60 -4.89 -21.67
CA GLU A 15 0.60 -4.51 -23.07
C GLU A 15 -0.28 -3.28 -23.31
N GLY A 16 0.21 -2.32 -24.11
CA GLY A 16 -0.48 -1.07 -24.43
C GLY A 16 -0.20 0.09 -23.47
N VAL A 17 0.35 -0.13 -22.28
CA VAL A 17 0.76 0.94 -21.34
C VAL A 17 2.09 1.55 -21.80
N ARG A 18 2.11 2.89 -22.00
CA ARG A 18 3.22 3.60 -22.67
C ARG A 18 3.99 4.54 -21.76
N ASN A 19 3.38 5.03 -20.68
CA ASN A 19 3.97 6.04 -19.81
C ASN A 19 3.69 5.76 -18.33
N LEU A 20 4.35 6.54 -17.46
CA LEU A 20 4.26 6.37 -16.02
C LEU A 20 2.83 6.57 -15.50
N ASP A 21 2.12 7.59 -15.98
CA ASP A 21 0.77 7.91 -15.51
C ASP A 21 -0.21 6.77 -15.82
N GLU A 22 -0.13 6.21 -17.03
CA GLU A 22 -0.91 5.03 -17.43
C GLU A 22 -0.57 3.79 -16.58
N SER A 23 0.71 3.61 -16.24
CA SER A 23 1.14 2.49 -15.41
C SER A 23 0.69 2.61 -13.95
N GLU A 24 0.69 3.83 -13.40
CA GLU A 24 0.14 4.13 -12.09
C GLU A 24 -1.37 3.84 -12.05
N ASP A 25 -2.10 4.33 -13.04
CA ASP A 25 -3.55 4.09 -13.22
C ASP A 25 -3.87 2.59 -13.34
N ALA A 26 -3.11 1.87 -14.15
CA ALA A 26 -3.27 0.43 -14.32
C ALA A 26 -3.06 -0.34 -13.00
N MET A 27 -2.04 0.04 -12.21
CA MET A 27 -1.81 -0.58 -10.91
C MET A 27 -2.90 -0.25 -9.89
N LEU A 28 -3.38 1.00 -9.85
CA LEU A 28 -4.46 1.40 -8.96
C LEU A 28 -5.77 0.65 -9.28
N LYS A 29 -6.09 0.50 -10.56
CA LYS A 29 -7.24 -0.29 -11.04
C LYS A 29 -7.09 -1.76 -10.63
N LEU A 30 -5.93 -2.36 -10.88
CA LEU A 30 -5.63 -3.75 -10.53
C LEU A 30 -5.72 -3.98 -9.02
N SER A 31 -5.19 -3.05 -8.20
CA SER A 31 -5.25 -3.11 -6.74
C SER A 31 -6.71 -3.08 -6.25
N CYS A 32 -7.52 -2.16 -6.76
CA CYS A 32 -8.95 -2.11 -6.41
C CYS A 32 -9.70 -3.38 -6.81
N GLN A 33 -9.41 -3.92 -8.00
CA GLN A 33 -10.03 -5.16 -8.47
C GLN A 33 -9.67 -6.35 -7.57
N ARG A 34 -8.38 -6.51 -7.24
CA ARG A 34 -7.90 -7.60 -6.39
C ARG A 34 -8.34 -7.48 -4.94
N ALA A 35 -8.48 -6.25 -4.45
CA ALA A 35 -9.02 -5.96 -3.13
C ALA A 35 -10.56 -6.04 -3.08
N GLU A 36 -11.21 -6.32 -4.20
CA GLU A 36 -12.68 -6.38 -4.33
C GLU A 36 -13.35 -5.11 -3.78
N ILE A 37 -12.82 -3.94 -4.18
CA ILE A 37 -13.39 -2.66 -3.78
C ILE A 37 -14.66 -2.37 -4.57
N GLU A 38 -15.75 -2.18 -3.83
CA GLU A 38 -17.09 -1.88 -4.36
C GLU A 38 -17.66 -0.62 -3.70
N ASN A 39 -18.72 -0.05 -4.25
CA ASN A 39 -19.39 1.10 -3.63
C ASN A 39 -20.14 0.72 -2.36
N GLY A 40 -20.10 1.58 -1.37
CA GLY A 40 -20.82 1.44 -0.10
C GLY A 40 -19.99 0.75 1.01
N GLN A 41 -18.71 0.46 0.75
CA GLN A 41 -17.81 -0.15 1.72
C GLN A 41 -17.15 0.89 2.64
N SER A 42 -16.85 0.47 3.86
CA SER A 42 -15.91 1.12 4.75
C SER A 42 -14.50 0.56 4.50
N ILE A 43 -13.54 1.45 4.23
CA ILE A 43 -12.18 1.05 3.82
C ILE A 43 -11.16 1.68 4.75
N LEU A 44 -10.19 0.88 5.20
CA LEU A 44 -8.98 1.33 5.88
C LEU A 44 -7.78 1.13 4.96
N GLU A 45 -7.04 2.20 4.68
CA GLU A 45 -5.77 2.13 3.97
C GLU A 45 -4.61 2.33 4.93
N LEU A 46 -3.73 1.34 5.03
CA LEU A 46 -2.55 1.35 5.89
C LEU A 46 -1.31 1.70 5.07
N GLY A 47 -0.71 2.87 5.37
CA GLY A 47 0.43 3.38 4.61
C GLY A 47 0.02 4.11 3.34
N CYS A 48 -0.84 5.12 3.44
CA CYS A 48 -1.43 5.80 2.27
C CYS A 48 -0.44 6.67 1.46
N GLY A 49 0.77 6.92 1.95
CA GLY A 49 1.76 7.77 1.27
C GLY A 49 1.18 9.13 0.90
N TRP A 50 1.34 9.56 -0.33
CA TRP A 50 0.78 10.83 -0.86
C TRP A 50 -0.69 10.70 -1.30
N GLY A 51 -1.40 9.66 -0.89
CA GLY A 51 -2.82 9.45 -1.15
C GLY A 51 -3.14 8.99 -2.56
N SER A 52 -2.23 8.28 -3.21
CA SER A 52 -2.41 7.78 -4.57
C SER A 52 -3.63 6.86 -4.67
N LEU A 53 -3.64 5.76 -3.92
CA LEU A 53 -4.77 4.83 -3.90
C LEU A 53 -5.97 5.42 -3.17
N THR A 54 -5.78 6.16 -2.07
CA THR A 54 -6.82 6.84 -1.30
C THR A 54 -7.72 7.70 -2.21
N CYS A 55 -7.10 8.66 -2.94
CA CYS A 55 -7.84 9.56 -3.82
C CYS A 55 -8.45 8.83 -5.03
N PHE A 56 -7.75 7.82 -5.55
CA PHE A 56 -8.28 7.00 -6.65
C PHE A 56 -9.54 6.25 -6.23
N MET A 57 -9.52 5.56 -5.09
CA MET A 57 -10.68 4.85 -4.55
C MET A 57 -11.84 5.81 -4.28
N ALA A 58 -11.57 6.95 -3.64
CA ALA A 58 -12.59 7.93 -3.28
C ALA A 58 -13.35 8.49 -4.50
N LYS A 59 -12.63 8.73 -5.60
CA LYS A 59 -13.25 9.20 -6.86
C LYS A 59 -14.02 8.11 -7.58
N LYS A 60 -13.43 6.91 -7.65
CA LYS A 60 -14.01 5.79 -8.39
C LYS A 60 -15.20 5.17 -7.67
N PHE A 61 -15.21 5.21 -6.34
CA PHE A 61 -16.24 4.63 -5.49
C PHE A 61 -16.75 5.68 -4.48
N PRO A 62 -17.54 6.66 -4.95
CA PRO A 62 -17.89 7.84 -4.14
C PRO A 62 -18.81 7.55 -2.95
N LYS A 63 -19.40 6.36 -2.87
CA LYS A 63 -20.23 5.93 -1.73
C LYS A 63 -19.43 5.27 -0.61
N ASN A 64 -18.11 5.08 -0.78
CA ASN A 64 -17.26 4.50 0.24
C ASN A 64 -16.87 5.55 1.29
N ASN A 65 -16.64 5.08 2.52
CA ASN A 65 -15.98 5.85 3.56
C ASN A 65 -14.55 5.33 3.72
N ILE A 66 -13.56 6.18 3.50
CA ILE A 66 -12.16 5.79 3.48
C ILE A 66 -11.44 6.45 4.65
N VAL A 67 -10.82 5.63 5.50
CA VAL A 67 -9.86 6.08 6.49
C VAL A 67 -8.46 5.72 5.98
N ALA A 68 -7.60 6.72 5.81
CA ALA A 68 -6.24 6.55 5.33
C ALA A 68 -5.24 6.87 6.46
N VAL A 69 -4.29 5.98 6.69
CA VAL A 69 -3.28 6.13 7.76
C VAL A 69 -1.91 6.38 7.15
N SER A 70 -1.23 7.42 7.63
CA SER A 70 0.17 7.73 7.32
C SER A 70 0.92 8.08 8.59
N ASN A 71 2.22 7.80 8.66
CA ASN A 71 3.10 8.26 9.74
C ASN A 71 3.59 9.70 9.53
N SER A 72 3.28 10.35 8.41
CA SER A 72 3.73 11.68 8.06
C SER A 72 2.61 12.73 8.13
N LYS A 73 2.84 13.78 8.90
CA LYS A 73 1.94 14.95 8.97
C LYS A 73 1.86 15.69 7.63
N ASP A 74 2.97 15.78 6.90
CA ASP A 74 3.04 16.46 5.61
C ASP A 74 2.21 15.73 4.56
N GLN A 75 2.25 14.39 4.55
CA GLN A 75 1.40 13.58 3.68
C GLN A 75 -0.08 13.80 3.98
N LYS A 76 -0.47 13.84 5.26
CA LYS A 76 -1.84 14.16 5.65
C LYS A 76 -2.28 15.52 5.13
N LEU A 77 -1.52 16.58 5.42
CA LEU A 77 -1.84 17.95 4.97
C LEU A 77 -1.96 18.03 3.44
N PHE A 78 -1.07 17.35 2.73
CA PHE A 78 -1.12 17.28 1.27
C PHE A 78 -2.41 16.61 0.77
N ILE A 79 -2.77 15.45 1.33
CA ILE A 79 -3.98 14.71 0.93
C ILE A 79 -5.23 15.55 1.23
N GLU A 80 -5.32 16.17 2.40
CA GLU A 80 -6.46 17.02 2.79
C GLU A 80 -6.60 18.23 1.85
N ALA A 81 -5.49 18.90 1.51
CA ALA A 81 -5.48 20.00 0.55
C ALA A 81 -5.94 19.55 -0.85
N ARG A 82 -5.47 18.38 -1.29
CA ARG A 82 -5.89 17.77 -2.57
C ARG A 82 -7.38 17.45 -2.55
N CYS A 83 -7.88 16.83 -1.49
CA CYS A 83 -9.31 16.51 -1.33
C CYS A 83 -10.18 17.77 -1.39
N LYS A 84 -9.77 18.83 -0.71
CA LYS A 84 -10.46 20.13 -0.76
C LYS A 84 -10.50 20.70 -2.17
N LYS A 85 -9.36 20.70 -2.87
CA LYS A 85 -9.24 21.19 -4.27
C LYS A 85 -10.10 20.40 -5.24
N GLU A 86 -10.17 19.09 -5.06
CA GLU A 86 -10.85 18.16 -5.98
C GLU A 86 -12.30 17.84 -5.55
N GLY A 87 -12.80 18.43 -4.45
CA GLY A 87 -14.16 18.23 -3.94
C GLY A 87 -14.43 16.84 -3.38
N ILE A 88 -13.38 16.11 -2.96
CA ILE A 88 -13.49 14.77 -2.38
C ILE A 88 -13.88 14.91 -0.90
N LYS A 89 -14.96 14.24 -0.47
CA LYS A 89 -15.52 14.40 0.88
C LYS A 89 -15.57 13.10 1.69
N ASN A 90 -15.24 11.98 1.09
CA ASN A 90 -15.39 10.63 1.64
C ASN A 90 -14.05 10.04 2.13
N ILE A 91 -13.09 10.90 2.48
CA ILE A 91 -11.78 10.53 3.03
C ILE A 91 -11.59 11.19 4.39
N SER A 92 -11.02 10.43 5.32
CA SER A 92 -10.45 10.92 6.58
C SER A 92 -9.01 10.45 6.68
N VAL A 93 -8.06 11.35 6.99
CA VAL A 93 -6.63 11.01 7.10
C VAL A 93 -6.18 11.08 8.55
N ILE A 94 -5.57 10.00 9.03
CA ILE A 94 -5.03 9.89 10.38
C ILE A 94 -3.50 9.83 10.30
N THR A 95 -2.82 10.64 11.12
CA THR A 95 -1.37 10.51 11.29
C THR A 95 -1.11 9.63 12.51
N ALA A 96 -0.52 8.46 12.29
CA ALA A 96 -0.16 7.53 13.36
C ALA A 96 0.98 6.59 12.93
N ASP A 97 1.79 6.15 13.90
CA ASP A 97 2.66 4.99 13.74
C ASP A 97 1.80 3.71 13.80
N MET A 98 2.04 2.77 12.88
CA MET A 98 1.29 1.52 12.81
C MET A 98 1.41 0.68 14.09
N ASN A 99 2.52 0.80 14.82
CA ASN A 99 2.71 0.10 16.08
C ASN A 99 1.75 0.60 17.17
N GLU A 100 1.44 1.90 17.16
CA GLU A 100 0.57 2.56 18.15
C GLU A 100 -0.87 2.75 17.66
N PHE A 101 -1.09 2.71 16.34
CA PHE A 101 -2.40 2.94 15.74
C PHE A 101 -3.45 1.99 16.29
N SER A 102 -4.57 2.55 16.72
CA SER A 102 -5.77 1.82 17.13
C SER A 102 -7.01 2.58 16.68
N ILE A 103 -8.08 1.87 16.38
CA ILE A 103 -9.35 2.43 15.96
C ILE A 103 -10.48 1.45 16.33
N ASP A 104 -11.58 1.97 16.87
CA ASP A 104 -12.74 1.13 17.25
C ASP A 104 -13.64 0.80 16.06
N THR A 105 -13.58 1.63 14.99
CA THR A 105 -14.33 1.41 13.76
C THR A 105 -13.85 0.14 13.06
N LYS A 106 -14.82 -0.62 12.53
CA LYS A 106 -14.55 -1.80 11.72
C LYS A 106 -14.73 -1.50 10.24
N PHE A 107 -14.01 -2.25 9.42
CA PHE A 107 -13.91 -2.02 7.98
C PHE A 107 -14.28 -3.27 7.18
N ASP A 108 -14.88 -3.06 6.01
CA ASP A 108 -15.18 -4.15 5.06
C ASP A 108 -13.96 -4.55 4.26
N ARG A 109 -13.07 -3.59 4.03
CA ARG A 109 -11.79 -3.81 3.34
C ARG A 109 -10.67 -3.08 4.07
N ILE A 110 -9.54 -3.76 4.20
CA ILE A 110 -8.27 -3.13 4.57
C ILE A 110 -7.33 -3.31 3.40
N VAL A 111 -6.67 -2.23 2.99
CA VAL A 111 -5.71 -2.25 1.89
C VAL A 111 -4.36 -1.71 2.34
N SER A 112 -3.29 -2.32 1.89
CA SER A 112 -1.93 -1.87 2.16
C SER A 112 -1.04 -2.10 0.96
N ILE A 113 -0.37 -1.04 0.50
CA ILE A 113 0.53 -1.05 -0.65
C ILE A 113 1.93 -0.67 -0.19
N GLU A 114 2.87 -1.62 -0.28
CA GLU A 114 4.30 -1.42 0.02
C GLU A 114 4.54 -0.72 1.37
N MET A 115 3.87 -1.22 2.43
CA MET A 115 4.05 -0.79 3.81
C MET A 115 4.49 -1.93 4.72
N PHE A 116 4.04 -3.15 4.46
CA PHE A 116 4.34 -4.31 5.31
C PHE A 116 5.84 -4.62 5.35
N GLU A 117 6.61 -4.25 4.33
CA GLU A 117 8.07 -4.35 4.27
C GLU A 117 8.78 -3.54 5.37
N HIS A 118 8.13 -2.49 5.87
CA HIS A 118 8.64 -1.69 7.00
C HIS A 118 8.42 -2.35 8.36
N MET A 119 7.65 -3.44 8.41
CA MET A 119 7.32 -4.16 9.63
C MET A 119 8.10 -5.47 9.72
N ARG A 120 8.36 -5.95 10.96
CA ARG A 120 9.05 -7.23 11.20
C ARG A 120 8.16 -8.24 11.93
N ASN A 121 7.34 -7.79 12.86
CA ASN A 121 6.47 -8.68 13.63
C ASN A 121 5.12 -8.87 12.91
N TYR A 122 5.10 -9.71 11.88
CA TYR A 122 3.91 -10.00 11.09
C TYR A 122 2.79 -10.63 11.91
N GLN A 123 3.11 -11.44 12.91
CA GLN A 123 2.10 -12.05 13.78
C GLN A 123 1.31 -11.00 14.57
N ALA A 124 2.00 -10.08 15.23
CA ALA A 124 1.36 -9.00 15.97
C ALA A 124 0.62 -8.03 15.04
N LEU A 125 1.22 -7.70 13.88
CA LEU A 125 0.62 -6.83 12.88
C LEU A 125 -0.68 -7.41 12.34
N LEU A 126 -0.68 -8.66 11.90
CA LEU A 126 -1.87 -9.31 11.34
C LEU A 126 -2.96 -9.52 12.37
N LYS A 127 -2.61 -9.86 13.63
CA LYS A 127 -3.58 -9.91 14.74
C LYS A 127 -4.25 -8.54 14.96
N LYS A 128 -3.46 -7.47 14.96
CA LYS A 128 -3.97 -6.09 15.07
C LYS A 128 -4.86 -5.73 13.90
N VAL A 129 -4.43 -5.99 12.67
CA VAL A 129 -5.19 -5.69 11.44
C VAL A 129 -6.51 -6.46 11.40
N ALA A 130 -6.50 -7.74 11.80
CA ALA A 130 -7.72 -8.54 11.89
C ALA A 130 -8.74 -7.93 12.86
N SER A 131 -8.26 -7.31 13.96
CA SER A 131 -9.15 -6.65 14.92
C SER A 131 -9.87 -5.42 14.35
N PHE A 132 -9.46 -4.88 13.21
CA PHE A 132 -10.12 -3.75 12.54
C PHE A 132 -11.13 -4.18 11.46
N LEU A 133 -11.24 -5.48 11.14
CA LEU A 133 -12.16 -5.97 10.12
C LEU A 133 -13.55 -6.28 10.67
N ASN A 134 -14.55 -6.04 9.84
CA ASN A 134 -15.88 -6.61 10.00
C ASN A 134 -15.85 -8.13 9.80
N ASN A 135 -16.90 -8.83 10.24
CA ASN A 135 -17.11 -10.23 9.86
C ASN A 135 -17.15 -10.31 8.32
N ASN A 136 -16.40 -11.27 7.75
CA ASN A 136 -16.21 -11.42 6.29
C ASN A 136 -15.47 -10.23 5.61
N GLY A 137 -14.87 -9.34 6.37
CA GLY A 137 -14.00 -8.30 5.83
C GLY A 137 -12.71 -8.91 5.25
N LYS A 138 -12.11 -8.24 4.27
CA LYS A 138 -10.91 -8.72 3.57
C LYS A 138 -9.74 -7.77 3.70
N LEU A 139 -8.55 -8.35 3.82
CA LEU A 139 -7.27 -7.65 3.79
C LEU A 139 -6.60 -7.89 2.43
N PHE A 140 -6.25 -6.80 1.74
CA PHE A 140 -5.41 -6.83 0.55
C PHE A 140 -4.02 -6.28 0.87
N ILE A 141 -2.99 -7.07 0.58
CA ILE A 141 -1.60 -6.69 0.75
C ILE A 141 -0.90 -6.73 -0.60
N HIS A 142 -0.25 -5.63 -0.98
CA HIS A 142 0.70 -5.58 -2.08
C HIS A 142 2.07 -5.24 -1.50
N ILE A 143 3.02 -6.15 -1.66
CA ILE A 143 4.41 -6.00 -1.22
C ILE A 143 5.37 -6.43 -2.33
N PHE A 144 6.56 -5.86 -2.37
CA PHE A 144 7.64 -6.51 -3.11
C PHE A 144 8.16 -7.71 -2.31
N SER A 145 8.75 -8.68 -2.97
CA SER A 145 9.26 -9.88 -2.32
C SER A 145 10.43 -10.50 -3.05
N HIS A 146 11.33 -11.10 -2.30
CA HIS A 146 12.28 -12.05 -2.85
C HIS A 146 11.61 -13.40 -3.11
N GLU A 147 12.08 -14.17 -4.07
CA GLU A 147 11.44 -15.45 -4.42
C GLU A 147 11.45 -16.45 -3.25
N TYR A 148 12.58 -16.54 -2.53
CA TYR A 148 12.79 -17.55 -1.48
C TYR A 148 13.24 -16.96 -0.15
N LEU A 149 14.05 -15.88 -0.16
CA LEU A 149 14.74 -15.40 1.02
C LEU A 149 13.90 -14.41 1.81
N VAL A 150 14.05 -14.49 3.13
CA VAL A 150 13.59 -13.48 4.08
C VAL A 150 14.81 -12.99 4.84
N TYR A 151 15.03 -11.67 4.86
CA TYR A 151 16.12 -11.09 5.62
C TYR A 151 15.79 -9.66 6.09
N PRO A 152 16.26 -9.25 7.28
CA PRO A 152 16.09 -7.88 7.75
C PRO A 152 16.94 -6.92 6.91
N PHE A 153 16.44 -5.70 6.72
CA PHE A 153 17.26 -4.61 6.20
C PHE A 153 18.13 -4.07 7.33
N GLU A 154 19.41 -4.33 7.25
CA GLU A 154 20.42 -3.92 8.24
C GLU A 154 21.55 -3.17 7.53
N ASN A 155 21.94 -2.04 8.07
CA ASN A 155 23.05 -1.24 7.54
C ASN A 155 24.37 -1.74 8.15
N LYS A 156 24.99 -2.75 7.52
CA LYS A 156 26.26 -3.35 7.96
C LYS A 156 27.45 -2.96 7.09
N ASN A 157 27.19 -2.66 5.81
CA ASN A 157 28.21 -2.38 4.81
C ASN A 157 27.78 -1.24 3.88
N ASP A 158 28.73 -0.71 3.12
CA ASP A 158 28.45 0.32 2.10
C ASP A 158 27.48 -0.13 1.02
N GLY A 159 27.39 -1.45 0.75
CA GLY A 159 26.43 -2.03 -0.19
C GLY A 159 24.97 -2.06 0.30
N ASP A 160 24.74 -1.84 1.59
CA ASP A 160 23.40 -1.93 2.21
C ASP A 160 22.56 -0.64 2.03
N TRP A 161 22.61 -0.07 0.83
CA TRP A 161 21.95 1.20 0.52
C TRP A 161 20.43 1.18 0.74
N MET A 162 19.76 0.04 0.51
CA MET A 162 18.31 -0.11 0.76
C MET A 162 17.97 0.10 2.23
N ALA A 163 18.78 -0.47 3.14
CA ALA A 163 18.60 -0.29 4.57
C ALA A 163 18.87 1.15 5.02
N ARG A 164 19.87 1.79 4.40
CA ARG A 164 20.29 3.15 4.75
C ARG A 164 19.33 4.22 4.24
N GLU A 165 18.84 4.07 3.01
CA GLU A 165 18.11 5.15 2.31
C GLU A 165 16.58 4.98 2.37
N PHE A 166 16.06 3.73 2.53
CA PHE A 166 14.63 3.47 2.39
C PHE A 166 13.99 2.68 3.53
N PHE A 167 14.63 1.64 4.03
CA PHE A 167 13.97 0.63 4.86
C PHE A 167 14.66 0.40 6.21
N SER A 168 15.06 1.47 6.90
CA SER A 168 15.63 1.33 8.22
C SER A 168 14.67 0.61 9.17
N GLY A 169 15.02 -0.61 9.58
CA GLY A 169 14.21 -1.42 10.48
C GLY A 169 13.18 -2.34 9.80
N GLY A 170 13.01 -2.30 8.50
CA GLY A 170 12.17 -3.22 7.73
C GLY A 170 12.84 -4.56 7.39
N MET A 171 12.23 -5.30 6.47
CA MET A 171 12.74 -6.57 5.99
C MET A 171 12.36 -6.82 4.54
N MET A 172 13.17 -7.62 3.83
CA MET A 172 12.78 -8.23 2.57
C MET A 172 11.88 -9.44 2.86
N PRO A 173 10.60 -9.42 2.48
CA PRO A 173 9.75 -10.59 2.62
C PRO A 173 10.03 -11.60 1.48
N SER A 174 9.84 -12.89 1.74
CA SER A 174 9.72 -13.86 0.66
C SER A 174 8.30 -13.92 0.13
N HIS A 175 8.15 -14.44 -1.11
CA HIS A 175 6.84 -14.66 -1.72
C HIS A 175 5.91 -15.54 -0.85
N LYS A 176 6.47 -16.45 -0.05
CA LYS A 176 5.73 -17.37 0.81
C LYS A 176 5.59 -16.91 2.27
N LEU A 177 6.13 -15.74 2.64
CA LEU A 177 6.18 -15.30 4.03
C LEU A 177 4.81 -15.32 4.71
N LEU A 178 3.78 -14.81 4.06
CA LEU A 178 2.43 -14.71 4.65
C LEU A 178 1.79 -16.08 4.92
N LEU A 179 2.23 -17.16 4.27
CA LEU A 179 1.74 -18.51 4.55
C LEU A 179 2.07 -19.01 5.96
N TYR A 180 3.04 -18.39 6.63
CA TYR A 180 3.43 -18.75 8.00
C TYR A 180 2.60 -18.02 9.08
N PHE A 181 1.71 -17.09 8.70
CA PHE A 181 0.94 -16.24 9.61
C PHE A 181 -0.56 -16.34 9.34
N GLN A 182 -1.13 -17.52 9.54
CA GLN A 182 -2.54 -17.78 9.23
C GLN A 182 -3.45 -17.89 10.47
N ASP A 183 -3.00 -17.48 11.66
CA ASP A 183 -3.80 -17.54 12.89
C ASP A 183 -5.06 -16.68 12.84
N ASN A 184 -5.01 -15.57 12.10
CA ASN A 184 -6.08 -14.57 12.04
C ASN A 184 -6.64 -14.39 10.62
N PHE A 185 -6.00 -14.95 9.61
CA PHE A 185 -6.38 -14.82 8.21
C PHE A 185 -6.18 -16.13 7.48
N THR A 186 -7.03 -16.37 6.49
CA THR A 186 -6.81 -17.41 5.47
C THR A 186 -6.52 -16.71 4.15
N ILE A 187 -5.47 -17.14 3.44
CA ILE A 187 -5.15 -16.60 2.12
C ILE A 187 -6.14 -17.13 1.09
N GLU A 188 -6.96 -16.25 0.54
CA GLU A 188 -7.94 -16.61 -0.50
C GLU A 188 -7.30 -16.62 -1.90
N SER A 189 -6.43 -15.67 -2.16
CA SER A 189 -5.78 -15.50 -3.46
C SER A 189 -4.38 -14.92 -3.32
N SER A 190 -3.49 -15.32 -4.20
CA SER A 190 -2.14 -14.80 -4.29
C SER A 190 -1.75 -14.58 -5.75
N TRP A 191 -1.17 -13.43 -6.05
CA TRP A 191 -0.73 -13.06 -7.41
C TRP A 191 0.73 -12.64 -7.36
N ARG A 192 1.46 -13.05 -8.38
CA ARG A 192 2.85 -12.62 -8.59
C ARG A 192 2.91 -11.70 -9.80
N LEU A 193 3.55 -10.55 -9.64
CA LEU A 193 3.91 -9.66 -10.72
C LEU A 193 5.42 -9.72 -10.96
N SER A 194 5.83 -9.61 -12.22
CA SER A 194 7.24 -9.57 -12.57
C SER A 194 7.92 -8.32 -12.00
N GLY A 195 9.14 -8.45 -11.49
CA GLY A 195 9.99 -7.32 -11.10
C GLY A 195 10.27 -6.33 -12.24
N SER A 196 10.08 -6.74 -13.49
CA SER A 196 10.19 -5.86 -14.66
C SER A 196 9.23 -4.68 -14.64
N HIS A 197 8.08 -4.80 -13.94
CA HIS A 197 7.18 -3.68 -13.72
C HIS A 197 7.81 -2.62 -12.82
N TYR A 198 8.50 -3.03 -11.79
CA TYR A 198 9.21 -2.12 -10.88
C TYR A 198 10.41 -1.48 -11.58
N GLU A 199 11.19 -2.26 -12.33
CA GLU A 199 12.30 -1.78 -13.14
C GLU A 199 11.84 -0.67 -14.11
N LYS A 200 10.80 -0.91 -14.89
CA LYS A 200 10.24 0.10 -15.80
C LYS A 200 9.80 1.35 -15.05
N THR A 201 9.17 1.20 -13.89
CA THR A 201 8.72 2.31 -13.07
C THR A 201 9.90 3.18 -12.61
N THR A 202 10.95 2.56 -12.08
CA THR A 202 12.16 3.28 -11.63
C THR A 202 12.91 3.96 -12.76
N LEU A 203 12.98 3.34 -13.94
CA LEU A 203 13.54 3.96 -15.14
C LEU A 203 12.76 5.22 -15.57
N HIS A 204 11.43 5.20 -15.45
CA HIS A 204 10.61 6.38 -15.72
C HIS A 204 10.77 7.47 -14.65
N TRP A 205 10.92 7.12 -13.38
CA TRP A 205 11.26 8.09 -12.34
C TRP A 205 12.62 8.77 -12.60
N LEU A 206 13.62 7.97 -13.00
CA LEU A 206 14.95 8.49 -13.31
C LEU A 206 14.94 9.50 -14.47
N LYS A 207 14.12 9.26 -15.50
CA LYS A 207 13.97 10.19 -16.64
C LYS A 207 13.28 11.52 -16.28
N LYS A 208 12.52 11.56 -15.17
CA LYS A 208 11.85 12.78 -14.69
C LYS A 208 12.68 13.57 -13.65
N LYS A 209 13.89 13.10 -13.34
CA LYS A 209 14.83 13.76 -12.42
C LYS A 209 15.67 14.81 -13.16
#